data_3837ea23e9b47c25480709570cdc1ecf
#
_entry.id   3837ea23e9b47c25480709570cdc1ecf
#
_cell.length_a   1.000
_cell.length_b   1.000
_cell.length_c   1.000
_cell.angle_alpha   90.00
_cell.angle_beta   90.00
_cell.angle_gamma   90.00
#
_symmetry.space_group_name_H-M   'P 1'
#
loop_
_entity.id
_entity.type
_entity.pdbx_description
1 polymer ?
#
loop_
_entity_poly.entity_id
_entity_poly.type
_entity_poly.pdbx_seq_one_letter_code
_entity_poly.pdbx_strand_id
1 'polypeptide(L)'
;MGAAFKARYRRNKETLEWYDALAMAVAIIALVFTFGVRIVKVDGHSMDHTLSDGERILINLLKAPDYGDIVVVDGYTDYGKPLVKRVIAKGGDTISIDYETGTVTVNGEVLQEDYIAEPTYLGYDVEFPYTVPEGTVFVMGDNRNQSLDSRSSYIGCIDEQDILGKVLVCFLPFADFGVVK
;
A
#
# COMPACT_ATOMS: atom_id res chain seq x y z
N MET A 1 -53.17 -20.60 -27.01
CA MET A 1 -51.92 -19.85 -27.07
C MET A 1 -50.80 -20.83 -27.42
N GLY A 2 -50.24 -20.77 -28.64
CA GLY A 2 -49.46 -21.87 -29.23
C GLY A 2 -48.11 -22.11 -28.58
N ALA A 3 -47.60 -23.34 -28.66
CA ALA A 3 -46.32 -23.78 -28.11
C ALA A 3 -45.13 -22.87 -28.56
N ALA A 4 -45.16 -22.37 -29.80
CA ALA A 4 -44.16 -21.44 -30.34
C ALA A 4 -44.12 -20.10 -29.58
N PHE A 5 -45.26 -19.55 -29.12
CA PHE A 5 -45.33 -18.32 -28.33
C PHE A 5 -44.73 -18.52 -26.96
N LYS A 6 -45.03 -19.64 -26.28
CA LYS A 6 -44.44 -19.97 -24.98
C LYS A 6 -42.92 -20.17 -25.06
N ALA A 7 -42.42 -20.80 -26.11
CA ALA A 7 -40.99 -21.01 -26.33
C ALA A 7 -40.25 -19.67 -26.55
N ARG A 8 -40.84 -18.76 -27.37
CA ARG A 8 -40.28 -17.43 -27.62
C ARG A 8 -40.29 -16.57 -26.36
N TYR A 9 -41.36 -16.60 -25.57
CA TYR A 9 -41.48 -15.89 -24.32
C TYR A 9 -40.42 -16.35 -23.32
N ARG A 10 -40.27 -17.69 -23.17
CA ARG A 10 -39.25 -18.28 -22.25
C ARG A 10 -37.85 -17.90 -22.68
N ARG A 11 -37.53 -17.96 -23.96
CA ARG A 11 -36.21 -17.57 -24.48
C ARG A 11 -35.92 -16.08 -24.23
N ASN A 12 -36.87 -15.19 -24.44
CA ASN A 12 -36.70 -13.77 -24.20
C ASN A 12 -36.51 -13.49 -22.68
N LYS A 13 -37.21 -14.23 -21.83
CA LYS A 13 -37.02 -14.11 -20.37
C LYS A 13 -35.63 -14.56 -19.93
N GLU A 14 -35.15 -15.70 -20.42
CA GLU A 14 -33.81 -16.19 -20.16
C GLU A 14 -32.71 -15.22 -20.61
N THR A 15 -32.88 -14.60 -21.79
CA THR A 15 -31.95 -13.58 -22.29
C THR A 15 -31.98 -12.30 -21.43
N LEU A 16 -33.13 -11.85 -20.97
CA LEU A 16 -33.24 -10.68 -20.10
C LEU A 16 -32.59 -10.94 -18.74
N GLU A 17 -32.82 -12.10 -18.15
CA GLU A 17 -32.16 -12.51 -16.87
C GLU A 17 -30.64 -12.54 -17.01
N TRP A 18 -30.12 -12.92 -18.19
CA TRP A 18 -28.67 -12.89 -18.48
C TRP A 18 -28.13 -11.46 -18.56
N TYR A 19 -28.87 -10.54 -19.22
CA TYR A 19 -28.49 -9.12 -19.25
C TYR A 19 -28.52 -8.47 -17.87
N ASP A 20 -29.51 -8.78 -17.06
CA ASP A 20 -29.60 -8.30 -15.67
C ASP A 20 -28.42 -8.79 -14.82
N ALA A 21 -28.08 -10.08 -14.92
CA ALA A 21 -26.94 -10.66 -14.23
C ALA A 21 -25.61 -10.02 -14.68
N LEU A 22 -25.44 -9.80 -16.00
CA LEU A 22 -24.26 -9.13 -16.54
C LEU A 22 -24.16 -7.67 -16.06
N ALA A 23 -25.27 -6.93 -16.12
CA ALA A 23 -25.31 -5.55 -15.65
C ALA A 23 -24.97 -5.44 -14.16
N MET A 24 -25.51 -6.35 -13.36
CA MET A 24 -25.21 -6.42 -11.93
C MET A 24 -23.74 -6.75 -11.69
N ALA A 25 -23.16 -7.72 -12.40
CA ALA A 25 -21.75 -8.07 -12.28
C ALA A 25 -20.83 -6.88 -12.63
N VAL A 26 -21.15 -6.17 -13.74
CA VAL A 26 -20.40 -4.96 -14.12
C VAL A 26 -20.51 -3.87 -13.06
N ALA A 27 -21.71 -3.66 -12.50
CA ALA A 27 -21.92 -2.68 -11.43
C ALA A 27 -21.13 -3.02 -10.18
N ILE A 28 -21.08 -4.29 -9.76
CA ILE A 28 -20.29 -4.75 -8.63
C ILE A 28 -18.79 -4.54 -8.88
N ILE A 29 -18.29 -4.92 -10.06
CA ILE A 29 -16.90 -4.72 -10.44
C ILE A 29 -16.55 -3.22 -10.41
N ALA A 30 -17.41 -2.37 -10.97
CA ALA A 30 -17.23 -0.93 -10.96
C ALA A 30 -17.16 -0.38 -9.52
N LEU A 31 -18.04 -0.83 -8.63
CA LEU A 31 -18.01 -0.45 -7.22
C LEU A 31 -16.72 -0.88 -6.52
N VAL A 32 -16.26 -2.12 -6.74
CA VAL A 32 -15.02 -2.64 -6.16
C VAL A 32 -13.82 -1.80 -6.60
N PHE A 33 -13.69 -1.50 -7.90
CA PHE A 33 -12.58 -0.68 -8.42
C PHE A 33 -12.71 0.81 -8.08
N THR A 34 -13.91 1.30 -7.77
CA THR A 34 -14.09 2.70 -7.38
C THR A 34 -13.76 2.93 -5.90
N PHE A 35 -14.17 2.01 -5.02
CA PHE A 35 -14.14 2.22 -3.57
C PHE A 35 -13.28 1.21 -2.81
N GLY A 36 -12.97 0.06 -3.38
CA GLY A 36 -12.31 -1.02 -2.66
C GLY A 36 -10.83 -1.15 -2.95
N VAL A 37 -10.44 -1.05 -4.23
CA VAL A 37 -9.06 -1.31 -4.65
C VAL A 37 -8.62 -0.33 -5.74
N ARG A 38 -7.32 -0.08 -5.80
CA ARG A 38 -6.70 0.74 -6.87
C ARG A 38 -5.41 0.11 -7.35
N ILE A 39 -5.08 0.33 -8.60
CA ILE A 39 -3.82 -0.07 -9.20
C ILE A 39 -2.87 1.12 -9.16
N VAL A 40 -1.66 0.90 -8.65
CA VAL A 40 -0.59 1.90 -8.58
C VAL A 40 0.65 1.33 -9.26
N LYS A 41 1.40 2.19 -9.96
CA LYS A 41 2.72 1.85 -10.47
C LYS A 41 3.77 2.28 -9.46
N VAL A 42 4.71 1.40 -9.15
CA VAL A 42 5.90 1.71 -8.34
C VAL A 42 6.85 2.56 -9.19
N ASP A 43 7.35 3.66 -8.64
CA ASP A 43 8.31 4.56 -9.28
C ASP A 43 9.50 4.77 -8.33
N GLY A 44 10.67 4.32 -8.76
CA GLY A 44 11.92 4.42 -8.02
C GLY A 44 12.31 3.17 -7.24
N HIS A 45 13.42 3.29 -6.50
CA HIS A 45 14.16 2.18 -5.91
C HIS A 45 14.10 2.11 -4.37
N SER A 46 13.28 2.94 -3.74
CA SER A 46 13.24 3.03 -2.27
C SER A 46 12.66 1.81 -1.58
N MET A 47 11.98 0.93 -2.32
CA MET A 47 11.41 -0.33 -1.83
C MET A 47 12.11 -1.55 -2.42
N ASP A 48 13.27 -1.36 -3.09
CA ASP A 48 14.00 -2.44 -3.73
C ASP A 48 14.30 -3.58 -2.76
N HIS A 49 14.23 -4.73 -3.33
CA HIS A 49 14.06 -6.10 -2.97
C HIS A 49 12.61 -6.51 -2.69
N THR A 50 11.78 -5.66 -2.09
CA THR A 50 10.36 -5.99 -1.87
C THR A 50 9.50 -5.58 -3.06
N LEU A 51 9.72 -4.37 -3.58
CA LEU A 51 9.05 -3.83 -4.77
C LEU A 51 10.05 -3.10 -5.65
N SER A 52 10.09 -3.43 -6.92
CA SER A 52 11.01 -2.86 -7.92
C SER A 52 10.35 -1.77 -8.76
N ASP A 53 11.19 -0.91 -9.34
CA ASP A 53 10.73 0.13 -10.26
C ASP A 53 9.94 -0.45 -11.44
N GLY A 54 8.83 0.17 -11.77
CA GLY A 54 7.94 -0.22 -12.88
C GLY A 54 6.89 -1.26 -12.54
N GLU A 55 6.98 -1.93 -11.39
CA GLU A 55 5.96 -2.88 -10.94
C GLU A 55 4.59 -2.25 -10.76
N ARG A 56 3.56 -3.05 -10.94
CA ARG A 56 2.17 -2.64 -10.67
C ARG A 56 1.61 -3.42 -9.50
N ILE A 57 1.18 -2.66 -8.52
CA ILE A 57 0.64 -3.16 -7.27
C ILE A 57 -0.85 -2.87 -7.16
N LEU A 58 -1.57 -3.76 -6.50
CA LEU A 58 -2.97 -3.57 -6.12
C LEU A 58 -3.00 -3.14 -4.66
N ILE A 59 -3.67 -2.03 -4.38
CA ILE A 59 -3.85 -1.51 -3.03
C ILE A 59 -5.29 -1.64 -2.57
N ASN A 60 -5.49 -1.85 -1.27
CA ASN A 60 -6.78 -1.82 -0.59
C ASN A 60 -7.00 -0.45 0.05
N LEU A 61 -8.08 0.22 -0.34
CA LEU A 61 -8.44 1.57 0.12
C LEU A 61 -9.21 1.59 1.45
N LEU A 62 -9.68 0.43 1.94
CA LEU A 62 -10.62 0.32 3.06
C LEU A 62 -9.95 -0.05 4.38
N LYS A 63 -8.66 -0.41 4.37
CA LYS A 63 -7.95 -0.83 5.57
C LYS A 63 -7.08 0.29 6.11
N ALA A 64 -7.22 0.55 7.41
CA ALA A 64 -6.25 1.34 8.14
C ALA A 64 -4.87 0.66 8.13
N PRO A 65 -3.77 1.44 8.11
CA PRO A 65 -2.42 0.92 8.13
C PRO A 65 -2.11 0.21 9.45
N ASP A 66 -1.32 -0.86 9.38
CA ASP A 66 -0.81 -1.57 10.54
C ASP A 66 0.71 -1.75 10.45
N TYR A 67 1.35 -2.14 11.55
CA TYR A 67 2.80 -2.37 11.59
C TYR A 67 3.26 -3.33 10.51
N GLY A 68 4.33 -2.98 9.83
CA GLY A 68 4.91 -3.76 8.73
C GLY A 68 4.15 -3.67 7.41
N ASP A 69 2.98 -3.01 7.36
CA ASP A 69 2.24 -2.85 6.11
C ASP A 69 2.98 -1.94 5.14
N ILE A 70 2.99 -2.32 3.87
CA ILE A 70 3.43 -1.42 2.81
C ILE A 70 2.23 -0.58 2.38
N VAL A 71 2.39 0.73 2.44
CA VAL A 71 1.34 1.70 2.17
C VAL A 71 1.72 2.62 1.02
N VAL A 72 0.71 3.09 0.32
CA VAL A 72 0.85 4.17 -0.65
C VAL A 72 0.34 5.45 -0.02
N VAL A 73 1.21 6.43 0.08
CA VAL A 73 0.91 7.78 0.59
C VAL A 73 0.52 8.67 -0.59
N ASP A 74 -0.50 9.51 -0.43
CA ASP A 74 -0.91 10.44 -1.49
C ASP A 74 0.14 11.55 -1.69
N GLY A 75 0.21 12.05 -2.91
CA GLY A 75 1.18 13.09 -3.31
C GLY A 75 0.91 14.48 -2.77
N TYR A 76 0.04 14.64 -1.78
CA TYR A 76 -0.19 15.93 -1.09
C TYR A 76 0.89 16.29 -0.06
N THR A 77 1.86 15.42 0.16
CA THR A 77 3.09 15.81 0.85
C THR A 77 3.84 16.82 -0.01
N ASP A 78 4.64 17.68 0.60
CA ASP A 78 5.46 18.69 -0.10
C ASP A 78 6.35 18.10 -1.22
N TYR A 79 6.53 16.78 -1.21
CA TYR A 79 7.23 16.04 -2.25
C TYR A 79 6.46 15.99 -3.59
N GLY A 80 5.13 16.20 -3.57
CA GLY A 80 4.29 16.35 -4.78
C GLY A 80 4.11 15.07 -5.61
N LYS A 81 4.46 13.89 -5.09
CA LYS A 81 4.28 12.59 -5.73
C LYS A 81 3.86 11.55 -4.71
N PRO A 82 3.04 10.56 -5.11
CA PRO A 82 2.75 9.42 -4.23
C PRO A 82 4.03 8.68 -3.82
N LEU A 83 4.09 8.25 -2.56
CA LEU A 83 5.19 7.47 -2.02
C LEU A 83 4.72 6.07 -1.67
N VAL A 84 5.58 5.08 -1.90
CA VAL A 84 5.38 3.72 -1.42
C VAL A 84 6.40 3.48 -0.32
N LYS A 85 5.94 3.17 0.90
CA LYS A 85 6.78 2.98 2.09
C LYS A 85 6.20 1.92 3.00
N ARG A 86 7.02 1.43 3.94
CA ARG A 86 6.60 0.50 5.00
C ARG A 86 6.33 1.25 6.30
N VAL A 87 5.23 0.90 6.98
CA VAL A 87 4.89 1.42 8.32
C VAL A 87 5.80 0.75 9.35
N ILE A 88 6.59 1.56 10.03
CA ILE A 88 7.56 1.11 11.04
C ILE A 88 7.03 1.35 12.45
N ALA A 89 6.42 2.51 12.69
CA ALA A 89 5.86 2.88 13.99
C ALA A 89 4.58 3.70 13.80
N LYS A 90 3.74 3.73 14.81
CA LYS A 90 2.44 4.40 14.82
C LYS A 90 2.38 5.44 15.94
N GLY A 91 1.35 6.27 15.92
CA GLY A 91 1.13 7.30 16.94
C GLY A 91 1.28 6.77 18.37
N GLY A 92 2.06 7.48 19.17
CA GLY A 92 2.43 7.12 20.54
C GLY A 92 3.69 6.26 20.69
N ASP A 93 4.17 5.60 19.61
CA ASP A 93 5.40 4.82 19.67
C ASP A 93 6.64 5.71 19.75
N THR A 94 7.69 5.16 20.37
CA THR A 94 9.03 5.76 20.37
C THR A 94 9.94 4.91 19.50
N ILE A 95 10.47 5.50 18.44
CA ILE A 95 11.44 4.88 17.54
C ILE A 95 12.84 5.38 17.86
N SER A 96 13.83 4.51 17.76
CA SER A 96 15.25 4.85 17.85
C SER A 96 16.02 4.12 16.75
N ILE A 97 17.01 4.79 16.19
CA ILE A 97 17.87 4.22 15.14
C ILE A 97 19.32 4.44 15.57
N ASP A 98 20.05 3.35 15.66
CA ASP A 98 21.50 3.35 15.83
C ASP A 98 22.15 3.22 14.43
N TYR A 99 22.67 4.31 13.91
CA TYR A 99 23.29 4.34 12.59
C TYR A 99 24.68 3.70 12.54
N GLU A 100 25.31 3.38 13.69
CA GLU A 100 26.59 2.65 13.71
C GLU A 100 26.36 1.16 13.47
N THR A 101 25.34 0.61 14.10
CA THR A 101 24.95 -0.81 13.93
C THR A 101 23.89 -1.03 12.85
N GLY A 102 23.20 0.04 12.43
CA GLY A 102 22.08 0.00 11.52
C GLY A 102 20.79 -0.55 12.13
N THR A 103 20.71 -0.61 13.46
CA THR A 103 19.60 -1.23 14.19
C THR A 103 18.47 -0.24 14.42
N VAL A 104 17.24 -0.67 14.10
CA VAL A 104 16.00 0.07 14.40
C VAL A 104 15.30 -0.57 15.59
N THR A 105 14.88 0.25 16.55
CA THR A 105 14.10 -0.18 17.71
C THR A 105 12.79 0.60 17.78
N VAL A 106 11.72 -0.09 18.17
CA VAL A 106 10.41 0.53 18.43
C VAL A 106 10.00 0.16 19.85
N ASN A 107 9.72 1.14 20.67
CA ASN A 107 9.38 0.98 22.10
C ASN A 107 10.43 0.18 22.90
N GLY A 108 11.71 0.29 22.49
CA GLY A 108 12.84 -0.41 23.12
C GLY A 108 13.04 -1.85 22.63
N GLU A 109 12.20 -2.37 21.73
CA GLU A 109 12.37 -3.70 21.12
C GLU A 109 13.02 -3.56 19.73
N VAL A 110 14.02 -4.43 19.46
CA VAL A 110 14.69 -4.45 18.15
C VAL A 110 13.73 -4.99 17.11
N LEU A 111 13.55 -4.21 16.05
CA LEU A 111 12.68 -4.60 14.95
C LEU A 111 13.32 -5.75 14.14
N GLN A 112 12.52 -6.77 13.83
CA GLN A 112 12.93 -7.87 12.94
C GLN A 112 12.65 -7.48 11.51
N GLU A 113 13.70 -7.35 10.70
CA GLU A 113 13.63 -6.70 9.38
C GLU A 113 14.15 -7.60 8.26
N ASP A 114 13.54 -8.79 8.12
CA ASP A 114 13.92 -9.77 7.09
C ASP A 114 13.70 -9.26 5.65
N TYR A 115 13.02 -8.13 5.49
CA TYR A 115 12.67 -7.51 4.21
C TYR A 115 13.68 -6.46 3.74
N ILE A 116 14.65 -6.06 4.56
CA ILE A 116 15.69 -5.10 4.15
C ILE A 116 16.92 -5.83 3.58
N ALA A 117 17.59 -5.20 2.61
CA ALA A 117 18.83 -5.72 2.07
C ALA A 117 20.04 -5.45 2.95
N GLU A 118 20.02 -4.28 3.58
CA GLU A 118 21.11 -3.76 4.38
C GLU A 118 20.57 -3.07 5.63
N PRO A 119 21.30 -3.13 6.76
CA PRO A 119 20.95 -2.35 7.96
C PRO A 119 20.89 -0.84 7.67
N THR A 120 20.24 -0.09 8.54
CA THR A 120 19.94 1.34 8.36
C THR A 120 21.13 2.21 8.74
N TYR A 121 22.01 2.50 7.82
CA TYR A 121 23.21 3.33 8.05
C TYR A 121 23.01 4.80 7.67
N LEU A 122 22.06 5.11 6.75
CA LEU A 122 21.79 6.47 6.31
C LEU A 122 20.80 7.17 7.24
N GLY A 123 21.25 8.22 7.89
CA GLY A 123 20.41 9.17 8.62
C GLY A 123 20.07 10.40 7.81
N TYR A 124 19.08 11.15 8.31
CA TYR A 124 18.73 12.48 7.83
C TYR A 124 18.74 13.46 9.01
N ASP A 125 17.81 14.39 9.05
CA ASP A 125 17.76 15.49 9.99
C ASP A 125 16.81 15.27 11.20
N VAL A 126 16.10 14.15 11.25
CA VAL A 126 15.29 13.78 12.41
C VAL A 126 16.19 13.21 13.51
N GLU A 127 16.05 13.75 14.71
CA GLU A 127 16.79 13.29 15.88
C GLU A 127 16.07 12.10 16.56
N PHE A 128 16.84 11.13 17.04
CA PHE A 128 16.33 9.96 17.76
C PHE A 128 16.84 9.95 19.22
N PRO A 129 16.07 9.40 20.20
CA PRO A 129 14.77 8.77 20.03
C PRO A 129 13.67 9.76 19.63
N TYR A 130 12.75 9.31 18.76
CA TYR A 130 11.65 10.11 18.24
C TYR A 130 10.31 9.49 18.63
N THR A 131 9.40 10.28 19.21
CA THR A 131 8.03 9.84 19.50
C THR A 131 7.09 10.23 18.37
N VAL A 132 6.43 9.25 17.77
CA VAL A 132 5.51 9.44 16.67
C VAL A 132 4.25 10.16 17.16
N PRO A 133 3.84 11.27 16.54
CA PRO A 133 2.62 11.98 16.90
C PRO A 133 1.37 11.11 16.72
N GLU A 134 0.37 11.32 17.60
CA GLU A 134 -0.92 10.62 17.50
C GLU A 134 -1.60 10.89 16.16
N GLY A 135 -2.21 9.85 15.59
CA GLY A 135 -2.90 9.93 14.29
C GLY A 135 -1.96 9.91 13.08
N THR A 136 -0.64 9.71 13.31
CA THR A 136 0.35 9.61 12.24
C THR A 136 1.08 8.27 12.27
N VAL A 137 1.78 7.96 11.18
CA VAL A 137 2.68 6.80 11.10
C VAL A 137 4.08 7.25 10.70
N PHE A 138 5.08 6.57 11.24
CA PHE A 138 6.47 6.69 10.80
C PHE A 138 6.75 5.62 9.75
N VAL A 139 7.13 6.04 8.57
CA VAL A 139 7.35 5.14 7.43
C VAL A 139 8.79 5.15 6.97
N MET A 140 9.29 3.99 6.52
CA MET A 140 10.62 3.86 5.93
C MET A 140 10.55 3.06 4.64
N GLY A 141 11.51 3.31 3.73
CA GLY A 141 11.72 2.44 2.59
C GLY A 141 12.45 1.16 2.99
N ASP A 142 12.20 0.05 2.29
CA ASP A 142 12.91 -1.21 2.52
C ASP A 142 14.37 -1.12 2.04
N ASN A 143 14.63 -0.33 0.99
CA ASN A 143 15.98 0.07 0.59
C ASN A 143 16.48 1.22 1.48
N ARG A 144 16.84 0.91 2.73
CA ARG A 144 17.14 1.82 3.82
C ARG A 144 18.10 2.95 3.46
N ASN A 145 19.14 2.62 2.73
CA ASN A 145 20.21 3.56 2.42
C ASN A 145 19.98 4.32 1.10
N GLN A 146 18.84 4.07 0.41
CA GLN A 146 18.43 4.77 -0.81
C GLN A 146 16.95 5.23 -0.75
N SER A 147 16.46 5.54 0.44
CA SER A 147 15.07 5.95 0.66
C SER A 147 15.01 7.31 1.35
N LEU A 148 14.33 8.27 0.75
CA LEU A 148 13.84 9.46 1.44
C LEU A 148 12.49 9.12 2.07
N ASP A 149 12.38 9.24 3.41
CA ASP A 149 11.23 8.81 4.19
C ASP A 149 11.12 9.60 5.52
N SER A 150 10.39 9.09 6.51
CA SER A 150 10.11 9.81 7.76
C SER A 150 11.37 10.15 8.60
N ARG A 151 12.53 9.61 8.26
CA ARG A 151 13.82 10.02 8.85
C ARG A 151 14.24 11.44 8.44
N SER A 152 13.63 11.99 7.40
CA SER A 152 13.81 13.37 6.97
C SER A 152 12.60 14.21 7.37
N SER A 153 12.85 15.38 7.97
CA SER A 153 11.80 16.36 8.29
C SER A 153 11.03 16.84 7.05
N TYR A 154 11.62 16.70 5.85
CA TYR A 154 10.97 17.02 4.59
C TYR A 154 9.77 16.09 4.29
N ILE A 155 9.85 14.82 4.69
CA ILE A 155 8.73 13.89 4.59
C ILE A 155 7.95 13.87 5.92
N GLY A 156 8.64 13.74 7.05
CA GLY A 156 8.07 13.65 8.38
C GLY A 156 7.21 12.40 8.60
N CYS A 157 6.47 12.41 9.70
CA CYS A 157 5.40 11.41 9.91
C CYS A 157 4.24 11.70 8.98
N ILE A 158 3.58 10.64 8.52
CA ILE A 158 2.47 10.71 7.57
C ILE A 158 1.15 10.62 8.34
N ASP A 159 0.23 11.55 8.11
CA ASP A 159 -1.12 11.45 8.64
C ASP A 159 -1.81 10.18 8.10
N GLU A 160 -2.47 9.42 8.96
CA GLU A 160 -3.15 8.18 8.56
C GLU A 160 -4.21 8.43 7.45
N GLN A 161 -4.81 9.62 7.40
CA GLN A 161 -5.77 10.01 6.36
C GLN A 161 -5.13 10.30 5.00
N ASP A 162 -3.82 10.54 4.94
CA ASP A 162 -3.08 10.75 3.69
C ASP A 162 -2.60 9.42 3.08
N ILE A 163 -2.88 8.32 3.74
CA ILE A 163 -2.61 6.99 3.24
C ILE A 163 -3.72 6.57 2.27
N LEU A 164 -3.39 6.47 0.99
CA LEU A 164 -4.32 6.00 -0.05
C LEU A 164 -4.77 4.57 0.17
N GLY A 165 -3.88 3.72 0.69
CA GLY A 165 -4.21 2.33 0.95
C GLY A 165 -3.00 1.45 1.20
N LYS A 166 -3.30 0.21 1.62
CA LYS A 166 -2.33 -0.86 1.88
C LYS A 166 -2.09 -1.68 0.62
N VAL A 167 -0.84 -1.99 0.33
CA VAL A 167 -0.45 -2.90 -0.75
C VAL A 167 -0.89 -4.33 -0.43
N LEU A 168 -1.52 -4.99 -1.38
CA LEU A 168 -1.97 -6.38 -1.26
C LEU A 168 -1.07 -7.34 -2.05
N VAL A 169 -0.91 -7.04 -3.33
CA VAL A 169 -0.18 -7.90 -4.27
C VAL A 169 0.57 -7.07 -5.29
N CYS A 170 1.74 -7.55 -5.70
CA CYS A 170 2.33 -7.20 -6.99
C CYS A 170 1.71 -8.11 -8.06
N PHE A 171 1.18 -7.53 -9.14
CA PHE A 171 0.51 -8.32 -10.17
C PHE A 171 1.13 -8.17 -11.57
N LEU A 172 2.03 -7.22 -11.76
CA LEU A 172 2.84 -7.08 -12.96
C LEU A 172 4.25 -6.58 -12.62
N PRO A 173 5.28 -7.14 -13.28
CA PRO A 173 5.20 -8.21 -14.29
C PRO A 173 4.74 -9.54 -13.67
N PHE A 174 4.22 -10.47 -14.47
CA PHE A 174 3.73 -11.76 -13.97
C PHE A 174 4.83 -12.64 -13.34
N ALA A 175 6.10 -12.35 -13.62
CA ALA A 175 7.22 -13.04 -13.01
C ALA A 175 7.29 -12.78 -11.50
N ASP A 176 6.87 -11.59 -11.06
CA ASP A 176 6.92 -11.13 -9.67
C ASP A 176 5.54 -11.16 -9.00
N PHE A 177 4.59 -11.89 -9.62
CA PHE A 177 3.24 -12.02 -9.07
C PHE A 177 3.25 -12.66 -7.70
N GLY A 178 2.81 -11.92 -6.69
CA GLY A 178 2.77 -12.43 -5.33
C GLY A 178 2.13 -11.47 -4.33
N VAL A 179 1.82 -12.04 -3.16
CA VAL A 179 1.41 -11.24 -1.99
C VAL A 179 2.64 -10.53 -1.46
N VAL A 180 2.55 -9.24 -1.33
CA VAL A 180 3.60 -8.40 -0.75
C VAL A 180 3.46 -8.41 0.77
N LYS A 181 4.54 -8.74 1.47
CA LYS A 181 4.58 -8.84 2.93
C LYS A 181 5.62 -7.90 3.49
#